data_1b9563208654ebc449dc9533780dcd36
#
_entry.id   1b9563208654ebc449dc9533780dcd36
#
_cell.length_a   1.000
_cell.length_b   1.000
_cell.length_c   1.000
_cell.angle_alpha   90.00
_cell.angle_beta   90.00
_cell.angle_gamma   90.00
#
_symmetry.space_group_name_H-M   'P 1'
#
loop_
_entity.id
_entity.type
_entity.pdbx_description
1 polymer ?
#
loop_
_entity_poly.entity_id
_entity_poly.type
_entity_poly.pdbx_seq_one_letter_code
_entity_poly.pdbx_strand_id
1 'polypeptide(L)'
;MAMMITLFGACSTRQADHGGRLHVTATIAPATDLIRRLGDTLVYATTLLPQGNSPESYEPTPQTIQALATSRAYYYMGDLGFERSWVERIQSLHPELQLVRLDAGLDTLRASQHRGDHLHDPHYWTSMRGLRTMSRTIYRSLCQIDSVNSLAYNASYEALGDTLAQLEQTLRATLSELPSRAFLIYHPSLSDFACEWGLEQLVVEEDGKDPTPQHLERLLQRAKALGVRVVFIQKEFDTKLTESLANELGAQTVEINPLDGDWKGQLLRIARALSASR
;
A
#
# COMPACT_ATOMS: atom_id res chain seq x y z
N MET A 1 -44.87 25.70 42.31
CA MET A 1 -43.54 25.12 42.10
C MET A 1 -43.56 24.35 40.76
N ALA A 2 -43.14 25.01 39.68
CA ALA A 2 -43.20 24.44 38.32
C ALA A 2 -41.82 23.80 38.01
N MET A 3 -41.81 22.50 37.76
CA MET A 3 -40.62 21.70 37.43
C MET A 3 -40.38 21.81 35.91
N MET A 4 -39.31 22.52 35.57
CA MET A 4 -38.85 22.73 34.18
C MET A 4 -38.03 21.52 33.75
N ILE A 5 -38.60 20.65 32.89
CA ILE A 5 -37.94 19.51 32.28
C ILE A 5 -37.14 20.02 31.09
N THR A 6 -35.81 20.14 31.21
CA THR A 6 -34.89 20.39 30.08
C THR A 6 -34.68 19.11 29.30
N LEU A 7 -35.26 19.02 28.10
CA LEU A 7 -34.97 18.02 27.11
C LEU A 7 -33.58 18.29 26.51
N PHE A 8 -32.59 17.50 26.90
CA PHE A 8 -31.34 17.41 26.18
C PHE A 8 -31.59 16.66 24.84
N GLY A 9 -31.71 17.42 23.77
CA GLY A 9 -31.69 16.87 22.42
C GLY A 9 -30.28 16.29 22.15
N ALA A 10 -30.18 14.96 22.14
CA ALA A 10 -29.00 14.31 21.60
C ALA A 10 -28.91 14.63 20.10
N CYS A 11 -27.93 15.43 19.68
CA CYS A 11 -27.54 15.54 18.28
C CYS A 11 -26.99 14.17 17.83
N SER A 12 -27.89 13.33 17.32
CA SER A 12 -27.51 12.16 16.55
C SER A 12 -26.90 12.69 15.25
N THR A 13 -25.58 12.63 15.12
CA THR A 13 -24.89 12.78 13.86
C THR A 13 -25.49 11.75 12.89
N ARG A 14 -26.14 12.26 11.85
CA ARG A 14 -26.77 11.46 10.79
C ARG A 14 -25.65 10.67 10.12
N GLN A 15 -25.48 9.41 10.54
CA GLN A 15 -24.59 8.46 9.86
C GLN A 15 -25.13 8.31 8.44
N ALA A 16 -24.30 8.57 7.43
CA ALA A 16 -24.71 8.41 6.03
C ALA A 16 -25.19 6.97 5.86
N ASP A 17 -26.42 6.79 5.38
CA ASP A 17 -27.01 5.47 5.18
C ASP A 17 -26.33 4.81 3.95
N HIS A 18 -25.40 3.92 4.21
CA HIS A 18 -24.74 3.07 3.21
C HIS A 18 -25.48 1.73 3.03
N GLY A 19 -26.82 1.71 3.20
CA GLY A 19 -27.63 0.49 3.08
C GLY A 19 -27.39 -0.52 4.21
N GLY A 20 -27.12 -0.04 5.42
CA GLY A 20 -26.83 -0.87 6.60
C GLY A 20 -25.43 -1.48 6.62
N ARG A 21 -24.56 -1.18 5.63
CA ARG A 21 -23.18 -1.67 5.56
C ARG A 21 -22.26 -0.90 6.50
N LEU A 22 -21.29 -1.59 7.06
CA LEU A 22 -20.21 -0.98 7.84
C LEU A 22 -19.35 -0.08 6.92
N HIS A 23 -19.36 1.23 7.14
CA HIS A 23 -18.50 2.15 6.38
C HIS A 23 -17.12 2.26 7.03
N VAL A 24 -16.08 2.07 6.22
CA VAL A 24 -14.67 2.23 6.62
C VAL A 24 -13.88 2.91 5.51
N THR A 25 -12.77 3.55 5.88
CA THR A 25 -11.87 4.21 4.94
C THR A 25 -10.46 3.63 5.07
N ALA A 26 -9.76 3.45 3.95
CA ALA A 26 -8.33 3.15 3.95
C ALA A 26 -7.53 4.25 3.25
N THR A 27 -6.25 4.38 3.57
CA THR A 27 -5.37 5.37 2.94
C THR A 27 -5.25 5.14 1.43
N ILE A 28 -4.92 3.91 1.02
CA ILE A 28 -4.57 3.56 -0.37
C ILE A 28 -5.49 2.48 -0.95
N ALA A 29 -5.61 2.46 -2.28
CA ALA A 29 -6.50 1.53 -2.96
C ALA A 29 -6.16 0.04 -2.74
N PRO A 30 -4.90 -0.42 -2.64
CA PRO A 30 -4.58 -1.80 -2.27
C PRO A 30 -5.19 -2.23 -0.93
N ALA A 31 -5.13 -1.36 0.09
CA ALA A 31 -5.77 -1.64 1.39
C ALA A 31 -7.30 -1.65 1.28
N THR A 32 -7.86 -0.74 0.50
CA THR A 32 -9.31 -0.70 0.24
C THR A 32 -9.81 -1.97 -0.45
N ASP A 33 -9.05 -2.52 -1.43
CA ASP A 33 -9.41 -3.77 -2.09
C ASP A 33 -9.36 -4.97 -1.11
N LEU A 34 -8.33 -5.05 -0.27
CA LEU A 34 -8.28 -6.08 0.79
C LEU A 34 -9.48 -6.00 1.73
N ILE A 35 -9.88 -4.79 2.14
CA ILE A 35 -11.08 -4.59 2.97
C ILE A 35 -12.33 -5.07 2.25
N ARG A 36 -12.49 -4.74 0.96
CA ARG A 36 -13.64 -5.17 0.15
C ARG A 36 -13.70 -6.69 0.01
N ARG A 37 -12.58 -7.35 -0.19
CA ARG A 37 -12.50 -8.81 -0.25
C ARG A 37 -12.87 -9.48 1.07
N LEU A 38 -12.46 -8.89 2.19
CA LEU A 38 -12.75 -9.41 3.54
C LEU A 38 -14.16 -9.08 3.99
N GLY A 39 -14.65 -7.89 3.65
CA GLY A 39 -15.96 -7.40 4.07
C GLY A 39 -17.12 -7.79 3.15
N ASP A 40 -16.81 -8.16 1.91
CA ASP A 40 -17.78 -8.49 0.86
C ASP A 40 -18.94 -7.48 0.83
N THR A 41 -20.18 -7.93 0.86
CA THR A 41 -21.39 -7.11 0.84
C THR A 41 -21.68 -6.39 2.17
N LEU A 42 -21.00 -6.79 3.25
CA LEU A 42 -21.21 -6.25 4.60
C LEU A 42 -20.48 -4.91 4.84
N VAL A 43 -19.44 -4.62 4.06
CA VAL A 43 -18.59 -3.45 4.24
C VAL A 43 -18.67 -2.54 3.03
N TYR A 44 -18.78 -1.23 3.28
CA TYR A 44 -18.59 -0.18 2.30
C TYR A 44 -17.23 0.47 2.55
N ALA A 45 -16.25 0.20 1.68
CA ALA A 45 -14.88 0.69 1.84
C ALA A 45 -14.57 1.80 0.84
N THR A 46 -14.02 2.91 1.34
CA THR A 46 -13.56 4.07 0.56
C THR A 46 -12.05 4.26 0.66
N THR A 47 -11.46 4.92 -0.33
CA THR A 47 -10.05 5.27 -0.34
C THR A 47 -9.87 6.75 -0.08
N LEU A 48 -8.98 7.12 0.84
CA LEU A 48 -8.71 8.52 1.18
C LEU A 48 -7.84 9.20 0.13
N LEU A 49 -6.77 8.54 -0.33
CA LEU A 49 -5.86 9.06 -1.35
C LEU A 49 -6.52 8.98 -2.73
N PRO A 50 -6.77 10.11 -3.43
CA PRO A 50 -7.33 10.08 -4.77
C PRO A 50 -6.33 9.45 -5.75
N GLN A 51 -6.86 8.77 -6.78
CA GLN A 51 -6.04 8.15 -7.82
C GLN A 51 -5.14 9.19 -8.51
N GLY A 52 -3.89 8.82 -8.78
CA GLY A 52 -2.89 9.69 -9.42
C GLY A 52 -2.17 10.66 -8.49
N ASN A 53 -2.45 10.62 -7.18
CA ASN A 53 -1.69 11.39 -6.19
C ASN A 53 -0.62 10.54 -5.52
N SER A 54 0.54 11.16 -5.24
CA SER A 54 1.60 10.52 -4.46
C SER A 54 1.27 10.58 -2.96
N PRO A 55 1.34 9.46 -2.23
CA PRO A 55 1.12 9.45 -0.79
C PRO A 55 2.19 10.18 -0.01
N GLU A 56 3.35 10.46 -0.62
CA GLU A 56 4.45 11.16 0.03
C GLU A 56 4.19 12.67 0.15
N SER A 57 3.47 13.25 -0.82
CA SER A 57 3.23 14.69 -0.90
C SER A 57 1.76 15.11 -0.86
N TYR A 58 0.85 14.14 -0.64
CA TYR A 58 -0.58 14.43 -0.63
C TYR A 58 -1.00 15.30 0.55
N GLU A 59 -1.77 16.36 0.26
CA GLU A 59 -2.40 17.22 1.26
C GLU A 59 -3.92 17.06 1.16
N PRO A 60 -4.57 16.41 2.15
CA PRO A 60 -6.01 16.20 2.11
C PRO A 60 -6.78 17.51 2.25
N THR A 61 -7.84 17.64 1.47
CA THR A 61 -8.74 18.80 1.59
C THR A 61 -9.59 18.72 2.86
N PRO A 62 -10.14 19.86 3.36
CA PRO A 62 -11.09 19.82 4.48
C PRO A 62 -12.28 18.89 4.24
N GLN A 63 -12.77 18.80 3.01
CA GLN A 63 -13.85 17.89 2.63
C GLN A 63 -13.43 16.42 2.76
N THR A 64 -12.19 16.09 2.35
CA THR A 64 -11.64 14.73 2.49
C THR A 64 -11.57 14.32 3.97
N ILE A 65 -11.11 15.21 4.84
CA ILE A 65 -11.05 14.94 6.28
C ILE A 65 -12.45 14.84 6.87
N GLN A 66 -13.38 15.71 6.49
CA GLN A 66 -14.75 15.68 6.97
C GLN A 66 -15.48 14.38 6.56
N ALA A 67 -15.16 13.81 5.39
CA ALA A 67 -15.75 12.55 4.94
C ALA A 67 -15.43 11.36 5.87
N LEU A 68 -14.31 11.42 6.61
CA LEU A 68 -13.96 10.41 7.62
C LEU A 68 -14.97 10.35 8.78
N ALA A 69 -15.73 11.41 9.05
CA ALA A 69 -16.75 11.43 10.10
C ALA A 69 -17.85 10.36 9.92
N THR A 70 -18.04 9.84 8.71
CA THR A 70 -19.00 8.78 8.43
C THR A 70 -18.39 7.38 8.50
N SER A 71 -17.07 7.28 8.65
CA SER A 71 -16.36 6.00 8.74
C SER A 71 -16.30 5.50 10.19
N ARG A 72 -16.48 4.19 10.38
CA ARG A 72 -16.31 3.54 11.66
C ARG A 72 -14.84 3.30 12.01
N ALA A 73 -14.02 3.04 10.97
CA ALA A 73 -12.57 2.86 11.11
C ALA A 73 -11.82 3.52 9.94
N TYR A 74 -10.60 3.95 10.23
CA TYR A 74 -9.62 4.41 9.25
C TYR A 74 -8.39 3.50 9.31
N TYR A 75 -8.13 2.81 8.20
CA TYR A 75 -7.00 1.90 8.02
C TYR A 75 -5.86 2.64 7.35
N TYR A 76 -4.76 2.85 8.07
CA TYR A 76 -3.60 3.60 7.58
C TYR A 76 -2.35 2.74 7.53
N MET A 77 -1.43 3.10 6.66
CA MET A 77 -0.24 2.29 6.37
C MET A 77 0.81 2.37 7.48
N GLY A 78 0.91 3.52 8.17
CA GLY A 78 1.81 3.75 9.29
C GLY A 78 2.85 4.84 9.07
N ASP A 79 3.57 4.79 7.94
CA ASP A 79 4.71 5.66 7.69
C ASP A 79 4.68 6.40 6.34
N LEU A 80 3.52 6.47 5.65
CA LEU A 80 3.39 7.29 4.46
C LEU A 80 3.56 8.78 4.80
N GLY A 81 4.12 9.54 3.86
CA GLY A 81 4.50 10.94 4.09
C GLY A 81 3.40 11.79 4.72
N PHE A 82 2.19 11.78 4.13
CA PHE A 82 1.08 12.55 4.69
C PHE A 82 0.52 11.96 5.98
N GLU A 83 0.55 10.64 6.20
CA GLU A 83 0.05 10.01 7.42
C GLU A 83 0.80 10.48 8.67
N ARG A 84 2.13 10.64 8.57
CA ARG A 84 2.95 11.19 9.66
C ARG A 84 2.48 12.56 10.14
N SER A 85 1.92 13.35 9.24
CA SER A 85 1.44 14.72 9.57
C SER A 85 -0.03 14.76 9.94
N TRP A 86 -0.83 13.80 9.47
CA TRP A 86 -2.29 13.91 9.51
C TRP A 86 -2.98 12.92 10.44
N VAL A 87 -2.40 11.75 10.77
CA VAL A 87 -3.08 10.72 11.57
C VAL A 87 -3.48 11.23 12.95
N GLU A 88 -2.58 11.90 13.67
CA GLU A 88 -2.90 12.48 14.99
C GLU A 88 -3.97 13.57 14.88
N ARG A 89 -3.90 14.40 13.84
CA ARG A 89 -4.90 15.44 13.59
C ARG A 89 -6.27 14.85 13.24
N ILE A 90 -6.31 13.79 12.43
CA ILE A 90 -7.54 13.04 12.13
C ILE A 90 -8.15 12.50 13.42
N GLN A 91 -7.36 11.87 14.29
CA GLN A 91 -7.84 11.37 15.58
C GLN A 91 -8.41 12.48 16.47
N SER A 92 -7.78 13.64 16.48
CA SER A 92 -8.25 14.80 17.26
C SER A 92 -9.58 15.35 16.73
N LEU A 93 -9.77 15.35 15.42
CA LEU A 93 -11.00 15.83 14.76
C LEU A 93 -12.14 14.82 14.82
N HIS A 94 -11.82 13.52 14.87
CA HIS A 94 -12.76 12.41 14.88
C HIS A 94 -12.44 11.41 16.03
N PRO A 95 -12.72 11.77 17.31
CA PRO A 95 -12.35 10.94 18.46
C PRO A 95 -12.96 9.54 18.47
N GLU A 96 -14.13 9.39 17.85
CA GLU A 96 -14.87 8.11 17.75
C GLU A 96 -14.38 7.22 16.57
N LEU A 97 -13.52 7.76 15.69
CA LEU A 97 -12.97 7.01 14.57
C LEU A 97 -11.91 6.04 15.08
N GLN A 98 -12.11 4.75 14.82
CA GLN A 98 -11.11 3.75 15.18
C GLN A 98 -9.94 3.81 14.18
N LEU A 99 -8.74 4.15 14.65
CA LEU A 99 -7.52 4.09 13.86
C LEU A 99 -6.94 2.68 13.86
N VAL A 100 -6.65 2.14 12.69
CA VAL A 100 -6.09 0.79 12.51
C VAL A 100 -4.82 0.87 11.69
N ARG A 101 -3.68 0.69 12.35
CA ARG A 101 -2.36 0.69 11.72
C ARG A 101 -2.09 -0.67 11.07
N LEU A 102 -1.81 -0.69 9.75
CA LEU A 102 -1.74 -1.91 8.96
C LEU A 102 -0.38 -2.62 8.96
N ASP A 103 0.70 -1.92 9.31
CA ASP A 103 2.06 -2.49 9.43
C ASP A 103 2.33 -3.15 10.79
N ALA A 104 1.36 -3.19 11.68
CA ALA A 104 1.52 -3.75 13.02
C ALA A 104 2.08 -5.18 12.98
N GLY A 105 3.28 -5.36 13.54
CA GLY A 105 4.01 -6.63 13.56
C GLY A 105 4.96 -6.88 12.39
N LEU A 106 5.12 -5.93 11.45
CA LEU A 106 6.13 -6.04 10.39
C LEU A 106 7.55 -5.72 10.86
N ASP A 107 7.71 -4.81 11.82
CA ASP A 107 9.03 -4.33 12.26
C ASP A 107 9.92 -5.45 12.83
N THR A 108 9.34 -6.39 13.56
CA THR A 108 10.06 -7.55 14.09
C THR A 108 10.57 -8.50 13.00
N LEU A 109 9.89 -8.53 11.85
CA LEU A 109 10.28 -9.36 10.71
C LEU A 109 11.31 -8.65 9.83
N ARG A 110 11.21 -7.32 9.68
CA ARG A 110 12.18 -6.50 8.94
C ARG A 110 13.53 -6.45 9.62
N ALA A 111 13.58 -6.27 10.94
CA ALA A 111 14.82 -6.24 11.72
C ALA A 111 15.66 -7.52 11.57
N SER A 112 15.06 -8.67 11.25
CA SER A 112 15.76 -9.93 11.05
C SER A 112 16.33 -10.13 9.64
N GLN A 113 15.88 -9.36 8.65
CA GLN A 113 16.19 -9.59 7.24
C GLN A 113 16.92 -8.43 6.54
N HIS A 114 16.84 -7.21 7.06
CA HIS A 114 17.47 -6.03 6.45
C HIS A 114 18.69 -5.59 7.25
N ARG A 115 19.87 -5.64 6.59
CA ARG A 115 21.08 -4.96 7.05
C ARG A 115 21.17 -3.63 6.28
N GLY A 116 20.53 -2.57 6.77
CA GLY A 116 20.61 -1.25 6.15
C GLY A 116 19.44 -0.33 6.49
N ASP A 117 19.44 0.88 5.94
CA ASP A 117 18.53 1.99 6.25
C ASP A 117 17.06 1.81 5.79
N HIS A 118 16.69 0.65 5.21
CA HIS A 118 15.36 0.34 4.73
C HIS A 118 14.37 -0.14 5.81
N LEU A 119 14.70 0.04 7.08
CA LEU A 119 13.86 -0.36 8.23
C LEU A 119 12.46 0.33 8.25
N HIS A 120 12.32 1.45 7.55
CA HIS A 120 11.11 2.27 7.54
C HIS A 120 10.49 2.46 6.14
N ASP A 121 10.80 1.58 5.17
CA ASP A 121 10.14 1.64 3.86
C ASP A 121 8.64 1.35 4.02
N PRO A 122 7.75 2.30 3.69
CA PRO A 122 6.32 2.14 3.90
C PRO A 122 5.64 1.22 2.87
N HIS A 123 6.35 0.80 1.80
CA HIS A 123 5.73 0.14 0.63
C HIS A 123 5.53 -1.37 0.78
N TYR A 124 5.31 -1.86 2.00
CA TYR A 124 5.19 -3.29 2.31
C TYR A 124 4.00 -3.99 1.62
N TRP A 125 2.98 -3.25 1.18
CA TRP A 125 1.84 -3.81 0.44
C TRP A 125 2.21 -4.39 -0.93
N THR A 126 3.43 -4.14 -1.42
CA THR A 126 3.97 -4.72 -2.65
C THR A 126 4.59 -6.11 -2.43
N SER A 127 4.57 -6.65 -1.22
CA SER A 127 5.12 -7.97 -0.87
C SER A 127 4.03 -8.94 -0.38
N MET A 128 4.26 -10.24 -0.53
CA MET A 128 3.35 -11.28 -0.01
C MET A 128 3.22 -11.21 1.51
N ARG A 129 4.34 -10.96 2.20
CA ARG A 129 4.36 -10.78 3.65
C ARG A 129 3.53 -9.59 4.09
N GLY A 130 3.67 -8.46 3.41
CA GLY A 130 2.88 -7.25 3.67
C GLY A 130 1.40 -7.48 3.46
N LEU A 131 0.99 -8.06 2.33
CA LEU A 131 -0.40 -8.39 2.03
C LEU A 131 -1.02 -9.33 3.08
N ARG A 132 -0.28 -10.36 3.54
CA ARG A 132 -0.75 -11.26 4.61
C ARG A 132 -0.91 -10.53 5.94
N THR A 133 0.00 -9.64 6.30
CA THR A 133 -0.06 -8.86 7.53
C THR A 133 -1.25 -7.91 7.52
N MET A 134 -1.42 -7.14 6.43
CA MET A 134 -2.58 -6.27 6.23
C MET A 134 -3.90 -7.05 6.31
N SER A 135 -4.02 -8.16 5.57
CA SER A 135 -5.23 -8.99 5.55
C SER A 135 -5.61 -9.48 6.96
N ARG A 136 -4.63 -9.95 7.73
CA ARG A 136 -4.84 -10.40 9.11
C ARG A 136 -5.27 -9.26 10.03
N THR A 137 -4.65 -8.08 9.90
CA THR A 137 -4.97 -6.91 10.72
C THR A 137 -6.38 -6.40 10.40
N ILE A 138 -6.73 -6.30 9.12
CA ILE A 138 -8.07 -5.91 8.66
C ILE A 138 -9.11 -6.91 9.18
N TYR A 139 -8.90 -8.21 8.96
CA TYR A 139 -9.81 -9.27 9.43
C TYR A 139 -10.09 -9.15 10.94
N ARG A 140 -9.03 -9.04 11.76
CA ARG A 140 -9.18 -8.90 13.22
C ARG A 140 -9.96 -7.64 13.61
N SER A 141 -9.68 -6.54 12.95
CA SER A 141 -10.37 -5.28 13.18
C SER A 141 -11.85 -5.37 12.81
N LEU A 142 -12.18 -5.94 11.66
CA LEU A 142 -13.58 -6.13 11.24
C LEU A 142 -14.35 -7.00 12.25
N CYS A 143 -13.77 -8.10 12.72
CA CYS A 143 -14.38 -8.95 13.75
C CYS A 143 -14.60 -8.21 15.09
N GLN A 144 -13.72 -7.26 15.44
CA GLN A 144 -13.87 -6.46 16.67
C GLN A 144 -14.95 -5.38 16.53
N ILE A 145 -15.02 -4.72 15.39
CA ILE A 145 -15.94 -3.60 15.10
C ILE A 145 -17.36 -4.12 14.89
N ASP A 146 -17.49 -5.27 14.22
CA ASP A 146 -18.74 -5.88 13.79
C ASP A 146 -18.74 -7.38 14.10
N SER A 147 -18.78 -7.70 15.38
CA SER A 147 -18.65 -9.06 15.90
C SER A 147 -19.78 -10.01 15.45
N VAL A 148 -20.96 -9.48 15.13
CA VAL A 148 -22.11 -10.24 14.66
C VAL A 148 -21.80 -10.94 13.33
N ASN A 149 -20.99 -10.33 12.47
CA ASN A 149 -20.62 -10.86 11.16
C ASN A 149 -19.27 -11.60 11.14
N SER A 150 -18.68 -11.89 12.30
CA SER A 150 -17.34 -12.51 12.40
C SER A 150 -17.18 -13.81 11.63
N LEU A 151 -18.23 -14.64 11.55
CA LEU A 151 -18.22 -15.90 10.78
C LEU A 151 -18.07 -15.64 9.27
N ALA A 152 -18.75 -14.61 8.74
CA ALA A 152 -18.63 -14.24 7.34
C ALA A 152 -17.23 -13.70 7.05
N TYR A 153 -16.69 -12.82 7.91
CA TYR A 153 -15.33 -12.32 7.80
C TYR A 153 -14.28 -13.43 7.85
N ASN A 154 -14.49 -14.47 8.68
CA ASN A 154 -13.59 -15.62 8.74
C ASN A 154 -13.57 -16.38 7.41
N ALA A 155 -14.75 -16.67 6.84
CA ALA A 155 -14.84 -17.36 5.55
C ALA A 155 -14.15 -16.57 4.42
N SER A 156 -14.34 -15.24 4.38
CA SER A 156 -13.66 -14.36 3.42
C SER A 156 -12.14 -14.33 3.64
N TYR A 157 -11.69 -14.36 4.90
CA TYR A 157 -10.27 -14.36 5.24
C TYR A 157 -9.58 -15.66 4.79
N GLU A 158 -10.23 -16.81 4.95
CA GLU A 158 -9.73 -18.11 4.45
C GLU A 158 -9.65 -18.10 2.92
N ALA A 159 -10.69 -17.66 2.22
CA ALA A 159 -10.71 -17.56 0.76
C ALA A 159 -9.64 -16.59 0.21
N LEU A 160 -9.39 -15.46 0.91
CA LEU A 160 -8.29 -14.55 0.59
C LEU A 160 -6.93 -15.23 0.85
N GLY A 161 -6.81 -16.01 1.91
CA GLY A 161 -5.62 -16.82 2.22
C GLY A 161 -5.25 -17.77 1.07
N ASP A 162 -6.24 -18.48 0.50
CA ASP A 162 -6.05 -19.34 -0.67
C ASP A 162 -5.60 -18.54 -1.90
N THR A 163 -6.23 -17.36 -2.13
CA THR A 163 -5.84 -16.47 -3.21
C THR A 163 -4.38 -16.02 -3.09
N LEU A 164 -3.94 -15.64 -1.89
CA LEU A 164 -2.57 -15.24 -1.61
C LEU A 164 -1.59 -16.40 -1.77
N ALA A 165 -1.96 -17.61 -1.36
CA ALA A 165 -1.14 -18.81 -1.53
C ALA A 165 -0.92 -19.15 -3.01
N GLN A 166 -1.98 -19.10 -3.83
CA GLN A 166 -1.90 -19.31 -5.27
C GLN A 166 -1.04 -18.24 -5.97
N LEU A 167 -1.19 -16.97 -5.57
CA LEU A 167 -0.35 -15.89 -6.07
C LEU A 167 1.12 -16.12 -5.74
N GLU A 168 1.43 -16.46 -4.48
CA GLU A 168 2.80 -16.72 -4.06
C GLU A 168 3.43 -17.88 -4.85
N GLN A 169 2.69 -18.97 -5.08
CA GLN A 169 3.14 -20.07 -5.90
C GLN A 169 3.44 -19.65 -7.34
N THR A 170 2.57 -18.82 -7.93
CA THR A 170 2.76 -18.29 -9.28
C THR A 170 3.98 -17.36 -9.36
N LEU A 171 4.16 -16.47 -8.39
CA LEU A 171 5.32 -15.58 -8.31
C LEU A 171 6.60 -16.40 -8.16
N ARG A 172 6.62 -17.39 -7.27
CA ARG A 172 7.77 -18.29 -7.06
C ARG A 172 8.18 -19.02 -8.34
N ALA A 173 7.22 -19.56 -9.08
CA ALA A 173 7.48 -20.21 -10.35
C ALA A 173 8.00 -19.23 -11.40
N THR A 174 7.42 -18.02 -11.49
CA THR A 174 7.81 -17.00 -12.47
C THR A 174 9.19 -16.41 -12.19
N LEU A 175 9.56 -16.27 -10.92
CA LEU A 175 10.82 -15.65 -10.48
C LEU A 175 11.93 -16.66 -10.18
N SER A 176 11.71 -17.96 -10.45
CA SER A 176 12.71 -19.02 -10.17
C SER A 176 13.98 -18.88 -11.03
N GLU A 177 13.78 -18.57 -12.32
CA GLU A 177 14.87 -18.45 -13.30
C GLU A 177 14.79 -17.09 -13.99
N LEU A 178 15.57 -16.14 -13.49
CA LEU A 178 15.60 -14.77 -14.02
C LEU A 178 16.90 -14.52 -14.80
N PRO A 179 16.82 -13.83 -15.94
CA PRO A 179 18.01 -13.42 -16.69
C PRO A 179 18.85 -12.38 -15.95
N SER A 180 18.24 -11.59 -15.09
CA SER A 180 18.90 -10.70 -14.15
C SER A 180 18.12 -10.66 -12.85
N ARG A 181 18.82 -10.60 -11.72
CA ARG A 181 18.19 -10.43 -10.40
C ARG A 181 18.21 -8.98 -9.91
N ALA A 182 18.40 -8.04 -10.83
CA ALA A 182 18.37 -6.61 -10.54
C ALA A 182 17.42 -5.88 -11.52
N PHE A 183 16.80 -4.83 -11.03
CA PHE A 183 15.97 -3.92 -11.83
C PHE A 183 16.19 -2.48 -11.38
N LEU A 184 15.81 -1.52 -12.23
CA LEU A 184 15.87 -0.11 -11.93
C LEU A 184 14.46 0.45 -11.80
N ILE A 185 14.27 1.36 -10.86
CA ILE A 185 13.00 2.06 -10.59
C ILE A 185 13.31 3.49 -10.14
N TYR A 186 12.41 4.45 -10.41
CA TYR A 186 12.64 5.82 -9.96
C TYR A 186 12.52 5.95 -8.44
N HIS A 187 11.34 5.70 -7.88
CA HIS A 187 11.03 5.73 -6.45
C HIS A 187 11.01 4.31 -5.85
N PRO A 188 11.59 4.07 -4.67
CA PRO A 188 11.85 2.74 -4.11
C PRO A 188 10.60 2.00 -3.59
N SER A 189 9.55 1.88 -4.40
CA SER A 189 8.28 1.28 -3.97
C SER A 189 8.24 -0.26 -3.98
N LEU A 190 9.33 -0.93 -4.36
CA LEU A 190 9.40 -2.39 -4.48
C LEU A 190 10.46 -3.03 -3.56
N SER A 191 10.92 -2.34 -2.51
CA SER A 191 12.00 -2.84 -1.64
C SER A 191 11.63 -4.13 -0.92
N ASP A 192 10.43 -4.21 -0.34
CA ASP A 192 9.95 -5.43 0.33
C ASP A 192 9.75 -6.58 -0.68
N PHE A 193 9.24 -6.30 -1.89
CA PHE A 193 9.18 -7.29 -2.97
C PHE A 193 10.57 -7.78 -3.36
N ALA A 194 11.51 -6.87 -3.60
CA ALA A 194 12.87 -7.22 -3.98
C ALA A 194 13.55 -8.09 -2.91
N CYS A 195 13.43 -7.70 -1.64
CA CYS A 195 13.95 -8.47 -0.52
C CYS A 195 13.34 -9.88 -0.44
N GLU A 196 12.01 -10.00 -0.56
CA GLU A 196 11.31 -11.28 -0.45
C GLU A 196 11.71 -12.28 -1.55
N TRP A 197 12.02 -11.78 -2.75
CA TRP A 197 12.38 -12.62 -3.91
C TRP A 197 13.87 -12.64 -4.22
N GLY A 198 14.74 -12.08 -3.36
CA GLY A 198 16.19 -12.07 -3.55
C GLY A 198 16.62 -11.28 -4.78
N LEU A 199 15.97 -10.13 -5.02
CA LEU A 199 16.27 -9.18 -6.08
C LEU A 199 17.00 -7.96 -5.55
N GLU A 200 17.73 -7.25 -6.42
CA GLU A 200 18.35 -5.96 -6.11
C GLU A 200 17.54 -4.84 -6.81
N GLN A 201 16.94 -3.96 -6.02
CA GLN A 201 16.30 -2.75 -6.48
C GLN A 201 17.33 -1.62 -6.58
N LEU A 202 17.58 -1.12 -7.78
CA LEU A 202 18.37 0.08 -8.02
C LEU A 202 17.44 1.28 -8.14
N VAL A 203 17.68 2.33 -7.35
CA VAL A 203 16.80 3.49 -7.21
C VAL A 203 17.41 4.71 -7.90
N VAL A 204 16.61 5.42 -8.69
CA VAL A 204 17.06 6.62 -9.41
C VAL A 204 17.09 7.83 -8.50
N GLU A 205 16.03 8.08 -7.72
CA GLU A 205 16.00 9.18 -6.76
C GLU A 205 17.03 9.00 -5.65
N GLU A 206 17.45 10.10 -5.04
CA GLU A 206 18.43 10.12 -3.94
C GLU A 206 17.76 10.75 -2.71
N ASP A 207 17.41 9.94 -1.71
CA ASP A 207 16.73 10.37 -0.46
C ASP A 207 15.43 11.19 -0.71
N GLY A 208 14.61 10.74 -1.66
CA GLY A 208 13.35 11.42 -2.01
C GLY A 208 13.54 12.73 -2.81
N LYS A 209 14.72 12.93 -3.42
CA LYS A 209 15.07 14.11 -4.23
C LYS A 209 15.53 13.70 -5.62
N ASP A 210 15.57 14.69 -6.52
CA ASP A 210 16.17 14.50 -7.83
C ASP A 210 17.62 14.05 -7.71
N PRO A 211 18.05 13.05 -8.52
CA PRO A 211 19.37 12.48 -8.41
C PRO A 211 20.46 13.43 -8.87
N THR A 212 21.63 13.38 -8.21
CA THR A 212 22.80 14.11 -8.65
C THR A 212 23.44 13.43 -9.88
N PRO A 213 24.17 14.16 -10.76
CA PRO A 213 24.90 13.55 -11.88
C PRO A 213 25.86 12.44 -11.45
N GLN A 214 26.52 12.59 -10.31
CA GLN A 214 27.44 11.60 -9.77
C GLN A 214 26.69 10.33 -9.30
N HIS A 215 25.49 10.47 -8.73
CA HIS A 215 24.65 9.33 -8.37
C HIS A 215 24.24 8.56 -9.62
N LEU A 216 23.77 9.25 -10.66
CA LEU A 216 23.34 8.63 -11.92
C LEU A 216 24.50 7.85 -12.59
N GLU A 217 25.71 8.40 -12.59
CA GLU A 217 26.87 7.69 -13.14
C GLU A 217 27.15 6.39 -12.38
N ARG A 218 27.19 6.42 -11.04
CA ARG A 218 27.38 5.22 -10.22
C ARG A 218 26.25 4.20 -10.42
N LEU A 219 25.01 4.69 -10.50
CA LEU A 219 23.82 3.87 -10.71
C LEU A 219 23.89 3.12 -12.05
N LEU A 220 24.24 3.82 -13.14
CA LEU A 220 24.40 3.23 -14.47
C LEU A 220 25.53 2.18 -14.51
N GLN A 221 26.67 2.47 -13.90
CA GLN A 221 27.77 1.51 -13.78
C GLN A 221 27.33 0.25 -13.03
N ARG A 222 26.62 0.41 -11.91
CA ARG A 222 26.06 -0.71 -11.12
C ARG A 222 25.03 -1.50 -11.92
N ALA A 223 24.10 -0.81 -12.60
CA ALA A 223 23.05 -1.42 -13.42
C ALA A 223 23.66 -2.25 -14.57
N LYS A 224 24.70 -1.73 -15.26
CA LYS A 224 25.43 -2.45 -16.32
C LYS A 224 26.13 -3.69 -15.75
N ALA A 225 26.78 -3.57 -14.59
CA ALA A 225 27.50 -4.68 -13.94
C ALA A 225 26.56 -5.82 -13.50
N LEU A 226 25.32 -5.49 -13.09
CA LEU A 226 24.29 -6.45 -12.70
C LEU A 226 23.46 -6.98 -13.88
N GLY A 227 23.69 -6.45 -15.07
CA GLY A 227 22.93 -6.82 -16.27
C GLY A 227 21.45 -6.48 -16.17
N VAL A 228 21.13 -5.29 -15.64
CA VAL A 228 19.74 -4.81 -15.55
C VAL A 228 19.09 -4.80 -16.94
N ARG A 229 17.92 -5.40 -17.05
CA ARG A 229 17.15 -5.53 -18.30
C ARG A 229 15.75 -4.93 -18.21
N VAL A 230 15.32 -4.56 -17.00
CA VAL A 230 14.00 -3.97 -16.75
C VAL A 230 14.14 -2.69 -15.97
N VAL A 231 13.46 -1.66 -16.44
CA VAL A 231 13.29 -0.37 -15.78
C VAL A 231 11.80 -0.17 -15.55
N PHE A 232 11.40 -0.11 -14.28
CA PHE A 232 10.01 0.18 -13.93
C PHE A 232 9.74 1.68 -13.94
N ILE A 233 8.65 2.06 -14.60
CA ILE A 233 8.16 3.43 -14.69
C ILE A 233 6.91 3.56 -13.82
N GLN A 234 6.90 4.59 -12.97
CA GLN A 234 5.77 4.99 -12.14
C GLN A 234 5.30 6.36 -12.63
N LYS A 235 4.04 6.48 -13.02
CA LYS A 235 3.50 7.71 -13.66
C LYS A 235 3.59 8.97 -12.79
N GLU A 236 3.65 8.78 -11.48
CA GLU A 236 3.72 9.85 -10.49
C GLU A 236 5.10 10.53 -10.43
N PHE A 237 6.12 9.96 -11.12
CA PHE A 237 7.52 10.41 -11.05
C PHE A 237 8.08 10.76 -12.45
N ASP A 238 9.34 11.25 -12.51
CA ASP A 238 9.96 11.65 -13.78
C ASP A 238 10.19 10.45 -14.72
N THR A 239 9.26 10.31 -15.65
CA THR A 239 9.32 9.26 -16.67
C THR A 239 10.41 9.49 -17.70
N LYS A 240 10.75 10.75 -18.05
CA LYS A 240 11.73 11.07 -19.10
C LYS A 240 13.14 10.67 -18.71
N LEU A 241 13.55 10.97 -17.46
CA LEU A 241 14.85 10.56 -16.95
C LEU A 241 14.93 9.03 -16.91
N THR A 242 13.89 8.38 -16.40
CA THR A 242 13.83 6.92 -16.28
C THR A 242 13.90 6.23 -17.65
N GLU A 243 13.20 6.75 -18.68
CA GLU A 243 13.27 6.28 -20.05
C GLU A 243 14.67 6.49 -20.68
N SER A 244 15.31 7.62 -20.39
CA SER A 244 16.67 7.89 -20.85
C SER A 244 17.68 6.87 -20.30
N LEU A 245 17.57 6.55 -19.01
CA LEU A 245 18.40 5.52 -18.37
C LEU A 245 18.14 4.13 -18.95
N ALA A 246 16.86 3.78 -19.21
CA ALA A 246 16.50 2.52 -19.85
C ALA A 246 17.13 2.39 -21.24
N ASN A 247 17.08 3.45 -22.06
CA ASN A 247 17.71 3.47 -23.38
C ASN A 247 19.23 3.29 -23.31
N GLU A 248 19.91 3.94 -22.34
CA GLU A 248 21.36 3.78 -22.15
C GLU A 248 21.75 2.38 -21.72
N LEU A 249 20.90 1.70 -20.94
CA LEU A 249 21.08 0.33 -20.49
C LEU A 249 20.68 -0.72 -21.54
N GLY A 250 19.97 -0.32 -22.60
CA GLY A 250 19.32 -1.26 -23.53
C GLY A 250 18.23 -2.10 -22.83
N ALA A 251 17.65 -1.56 -21.76
CA ALA A 251 16.65 -2.23 -20.94
C ALA A 251 15.22 -1.89 -21.42
N GLN A 252 14.28 -2.82 -21.23
CA GLN A 252 12.87 -2.54 -21.51
C GLN A 252 12.26 -1.69 -20.39
N THR A 253 11.37 -0.78 -20.76
CA THR A 253 10.54 -0.04 -19.81
C THR A 253 9.22 -0.74 -19.56
N VAL A 254 8.79 -0.81 -18.31
CA VAL A 254 7.50 -1.39 -17.92
C VAL A 254 6.81 -0.47 -16.93
N GLU A 255 5.63 0.00 -17.31
CA GLU A 255 4.80 0.83 -16.44
C GLU A 255 4.15 -0.02 -15.36
N ILE A 256 4.27 0.42 -14.10
CA ILE A 256 3.62 -0.16 -12.93
C ILE A 256 2.90 0.91 -12.12
N ASN A 257 1.90 0.49 -11.37
CA ASN A 257 1.22 1.34 -10.39
C ASN A 257 1.11 0.60 -9.04
N PRO A 258 2.05 0.78 -8.12
CA PRO A 258 2.00 0.16 -6.79
C PRO A 258 0.76 0.54 -5.97
N LEU A 259 0.10 1.66 -6.30
CA LEU A 259 -1.11 2.15 -5.63
C LEU A 259 -2.40 1.64 -6.28
N ASP A 260 -2.32 0.77 -7.28
CA ASP A 260 -3.51 0.20 -7.93
C ASP A 260 -4.22 -0.78 -6.98
N GLY A 261 -5.56 -0.72 -6.94
CA GLY A 261 -6.39 -1.70 -6.22
C GLY A 261 -6.23 -3.13 -6.74
N ASP A 262 -5.86 -3.32 -8.01
CA ASP A 262 -5.44 -4.62 -8.56
C ASP A 262 -3.98 -4.95 -8.19
N TRP A 263 -3.67 -4.97 -6.89
CA TRP A 263 -2.36 -5.34 -6.38
C TRP A 263 -1.87 -6.71 -6.90
N LYS A 264 -2.79 -7.67 -7.09
CA LYS A 264 -2.48 -8.99 -7.64
C LYS A 264 -1.98 -8.89 -9.08
N GLY A 265 -2.69 -8.16 -9.93
CA GLY A 265 -2.30 -7.92 -11.33
C GLY A 265 -0.97 -7.18 -11.42
N GLN A 266 -0.73 -6.20 -10.53
CA GLN A 266 0.53 -5.46 -10.49
C GLN A 266 1.71 -6.36 -10.12
N LEU A 267 1.60 -7.20 -9.09
CA LEU A 267 2.68 -8.14 -8.72
C LEU A 267 2.97 -9.15 -9.83
N LEU A 268 1.95 -9.67 -10.50
CA LEU A 268 2.12 -10.55 -11.66
C LEU A 268 2.76 -9.82 -12.86
N ARG A 269 2.42 -8.56 -13.11
CA ARG A 269 3.03 -7.72 -14.14
C ARG A 269 4.52 -7.54 -13.88
N ILE A 270 4.90 -7.21 -12.65
CA ILE A 270 6.29 -7.04 -12.21
C ILE A 270 7.07 -8.35 -12.44
N ALA A 271 6.55 -9.47 -11.95
CA ALA A 271 7.20 -10.77 -12.08
C ALA A 271 7.40 -11.19 -13.55
N ARG A 272 6.36 -11.02 -14.38
CA ARG A 272 6.43 -11.32 -15.82
C ARG A 272 7.45 -10.45 -16.54
N ALA A 273 7.52 -9.16 -16.23
CA ALA A 273 8.50 -8.26 -16.82
C ALA A 273 9.93 -8.72 -16.51
N LEU A 274 10.21 -9.10 -15.27
CA LEU A 274 11.52 -9.59 -14.85
C LEU A 274 11.89 -10.92 -15.50
N SER A 275 10.94 -11.83 -15.73
CA SER A 275 11.20 -13.14 -16.32
C SER A 275 11.26 -13.12 -17.86
N ALA A 276 10.55 -12.20 -18.52
CA ALA A 276 10.48 -12.11 -19.99
C ALA A 276 11.62 -11.28 -20.61
N SER A 277 12.39 -10.55 -19.81
CA SER A 277 13.47 -9.68 -20.28
C SER A 277 14.63 -10.52 -20.85
N ARG A 278 14.79 -10.51 -22.20
CA ARG A 278 15.84 -11.23 -22.93
C ARG A 278 17.10 -10.40 -23.11
#